data_3972543ac8a57d8c10c2fe9cd6ae1596
#
_entry.id   3972543ac8a57d8c10c2fe9cd6ae1596
#
_cell.length_a   1.000
_cell.length_b   1.000
_cell.length_c   1.000
_cell.angle_alpha   90.00
_cell.angle_beta   90.00
_cell.angle_gamma   90.00
#
_symmetry.space_group_name_H-M   'P 1'
#
loop_
_entity.id
_entity.type
_entity.pdbx_description
1 polymer ?
#
loop_
_entity_poly.entity_id
_entity_poly.type
_entity_poly.pdbx_seq_one_letter_code
_entity_poly.pdbx_strand_id
1 'polypeptide(L)'
;VATRRISRHPVSAVCLEGGLIVHGNVEGLVGIASTTDLSSLGRHVQAHELPVTALVITSSVSSIPPRVLSVSADYKLVTTSLTPTTRVTMARVYVLIALIAFLLRSLLYTYAVRYRLWCG
;
A
#
# COMPACT_ATOMS: atom_id res chain seq x y z
N VAL A 1 -13.59 -18.20 -12.87
CA VAL A 1 -14.11 -16.90 -12.40
C VAL A 1 -13.45 -16.59 -11.06
N ALA A 2 -12.75 -15.45 -10.96
CA ALA A 2 -12.18 -14.96 -9.72
C ALA A 2 -13.12 -13.94 -9.07
N THR A 3 -13.40 -14.10 -7.79
CA THR A 3 -14.27 -13.20 -7.03
C THR A 3 -13.57 -12.78 -5.74
N ARG A 4 -13.52 -11.48 -5.48
CA ARG A 4 -12.98 -10.94 -4.25
C ARG A 4 -13.75 -9.70 -3.80
N ARG A 5 -13.97 -9.58 -2.50
CA ARG A 5 -14.57 -8.38 -1.91
C ARG A 5 -13.52 -7.28 -1.79
N ILE A 6 -13.67 -6.19 -2.52
CA ILE A 6 -12.74 -5.04 -2.56
C ILE A 6 -13.18 -3.88 -1.66
N SER A 7 -14.46 -3.83 -1.28
CA SER A 7 -15.02 -2.77 -0.43
C SER A 7 -15.99 -3.34 0.60
N ARG A 8 -16.12 -2.67 1.73
CA ARG A 8 -17.15 -3.00 2.76
C ARG A 8 -18.52 -2.45 2.39
N HIS A 9 -18.56 -1.36 1.65
CA HIS A 9 -19.76 -0.66 1.21
C HIS A 9 -19.99 -0.85 -0.29
N PRO A 10 -21.21 -0.65 -0.80
CA PRO A 10 -21.50 -0.75 -2.23
C PRO A 10 -20.57 0.13 -3.06
N VAL A 11 -20.02 -0.42 -4.13
CA VAL A 11 -19.20 0.30 -5.09
C VAL A 11 -20.11 1.09 -6.01
N SER A 12 -19.85 2.38 -6.15
CA SER A 12 -20.64 3.31 -6.96
C SER A 12 -19.96 3.71 -8.27
N ALA A 13 -18.63 3.64 -8.33
CA ALA A 13 -17.86 3.96 -9.53
C ALA A 13 -16.62 3.06 -9.63
N VAL A 14 -16.23 2.69 -10.85
CA VAL A 14 -15.05 1.87 -11.14
C VAL A 14 -14.35 2.41 -12.38
N CYS A 15 -13.01 2.45 -12.35
CA CYS A 15 -12.17 2.75 -13.49
C CYS A 15 -11.06 1.71 -13.60
N LEU A 16 -10.73 1.27 -14.82
CA LEU A 16 -9.66 0.32 -15.09
C LEU A 16 -8.65 0.94 -16.05
N GLU A 17 -7.39 0.96 -15.65
CA GLU A 17 -6.30 1.40 -16.52
C GLU A 17 -4.96 0.82 -16.04
N GLY A 18 -4.09 0.42 -16.97
CA GLY A 18 -2.72 0.02 -16.67
C GLY A 18 -2.57 -1.13 -15.68
N GLY A 19 -3.49 -2.10 -15.67
CA GLY A 19 -3.46 -3.21 -14.71
C GLY A 19 -3.99 -2.87 -13.31
N LEU A 20 -4.57 -1.68 -13.15
CA LEU A 20 -5.14 -1.18 -11.90
C LEU A 20 -6.67 -1.07 -11.99
N ILE A 21 -7.33 -1.44 -10.92
CA ILE A 21 -8.75 -1.17 -10.68
C ILE A 21 -8.82 -0.09 -9.61
N VAL A 22 -9.40 1.05 -9.94
CA VAL A 22 -9.75 2.07 -8.97
C VAL A 22 -11.25 2.02 -8.76
N HIS A 23 -11.68 2.00 -7.52
CA HIS A 23 -13.08 1.95 -7.16
C HIS A 23 -13.43 3.03 -6.15
N GLY A 24 -14.59 3.62 -6.31
CA GLY A 24 -15.22 4.50 -5.34
C GLY A 24 -16.47 3.85 -4.76
N ASN A 25 -16.82 4.17 -3.54
CA ASN A 25 -18.00 3.63 -2.89
C ASN A 25 -19.00 4.73 -2.46
N VAL A 26 -20.12 4.29 -1.93
CA VAL A 26 -21.22 5.18 -1.48
C VAL A 26 -20.85 6.01 -0.24
N GLU A 27 -19.81 5.66 0.48
CA GLU A 27 -19.27 6.39 1.63
C GLU A 27 -18.21 7.44 1.24
N GLY A 28 -17.92 7.60 -0.06
CA GLY A 28 -16.91 8.54 -0.55
C GLY A 28 -15.46 8.04 -0.44
N LEU A 29 -15.25 6.75 -0.13
CA LEU A 29 -13.93 6.14 -0.09
C LEU A 29 -13.48 5.75 -1.49
N VAL A 30 -12.22 6.03 -1.80
CA VAL A 30 -11.52 5.60 -3.02
C VAL A 30 -10.49 4.55 -2.65
N GLY A 31 -10.50 3.43 -3.34
CA GLY A 31 -9.56 2.33 -3.15
C GLY A 31 -8.97 1.86 -4.47
N ILE A 32 -7.83 1.14 -4.39
CA ILE A 32 -7.08 0.63 -5.54
C ILE A 32 -6.86 -0.86 -5.36
N ALA A 33 -7.05 -1.61 -6.43
CA ALA A 33 -6.80 -3.05 -6.49
C ALA A 33 -6.03 -3.42 -7.75
N SER A 34 -5.35 -4.57 -7.73
CA SER A 34 -4.72 -5.15 -8.90
C SER A 34 -5.74 -5.89 -9.77
N THR A 35 -5.61 -5.83 -11.09
CA THR A 35 -6.43 -6.62 -12.03
C THR A 35 -6.04 -8.10 -12.04
N THR A 36 -4.82 -8.45 -11.65
CA THR A 36 -4.30 -9.82 -11.73
C THR A 36 -4.89 -10.75 -10.66
N ASP A 37 -4.95 -10.30 -9.43
CA ASP A 37 -5.35 -11.09 -8.27
C ASP A 37 -6.42 -10.42 -7.42
N LEU A 38 -6.92 -9.27 -7.86
CA LEU A 38 -7.90 -8.42 -7.17
C LEU A 38 -7.45 -8.02 -5.75
N SER A 39 -6.14 -8.05 -5.48
CA SER A 39 -5.61 -7.64 -4.19
C SER A 39 -5.66 -6.12 -4.03
N SER A 40 -5.98 -5.65 -2.83
CA SER A 40 -5.91 -4.22 -2.52
C SER A 40 -4.46 -3.76 -2.52
N LEU A 41 -4.13 -2.77 -3.33
CA LEU A 41 -2.78 -2.23 -3.51
C LEU A 41 -2.46 -1.06 -2.57
N GLY A 42 -3.35 -0.72 -1.68
CA GLY A 42 -3.12 0.39 -0.78
C GLY A 42 -4.22 0.59 0.24
N ARG A 43 -4.12 1.71 0.91
CA ARG A 43 -5.11 2.13 1.88
C ARG A 43 -6.25 2.84 1.17
N HIS A 44 -7.49 2.57 1.56
CA HIS A 44 -8.63 3.37 1.14
C HIS A 44 -8.48 4.81 1.65
N VAL A 45 -8.74 5.77 0.79
CA VAL A 45 -8.66 7.20 1.10
C VAL A 45 -10.07 7.77 1.16
N GLN A 46 -10.41 8.47 2.23
CA GLN A 46 -11.65 9.25 2.32
C GLN A 46 -11.49 10.49 1.46
N ALA A 47 -11.96 10.42 0.22
CA ALA A 47 -11.86 11.51 -0.74
C ALA A 47 -13.08 12.44 -0.68
N HIS A 48 -14.25 11.91 -0.39
CA HIS A 48 -15.52 12.61 -0.44
C HIS A 48 -16.40 12.28 0.77
N GLU A 49 -17.35 13.17 1.06
CA GLU A 49 -18.37 12.98 2.11
C GLU A 49 -19.63 12.29 1.58
N LEU A 50 -19.79 12.29 0.25
CA LEU A 50 -20.93 11.69 -0.45
C LEU A 50 -20.44 10.63 -1.44
N PRO A 51 -21.33 9.80 -2.00
CA PRO A 51 -20.97 8.76 -2.96
C PRO A 51 -20.09 9.27 -4.10
N VAL A 52 -19.04 8.50 -4.42
CA VAL A 52 -18.22 8.77 -5.60
C VAL A 52 -19.04 8.50 -6.86
N THR A 53 -19.17 9.49 -7.73
CA THR A 53 -19.99 9.37 -8.95
C THR A 53 -19.20 9.03 -10.19
N ALA A 54 -17.92 9.46 -10.27
CA ALA A 54 -17.03 9.09 -11.35
C ALA A 54 -15.57 9.06 -10.91
N LEU A 55 -14.78 8.28 -11.63
CA LEU A 55 -13.35 8.10 -11.44
C LEU A 55 -12.63 8.11 -12.79
N VAL A 56 -11.46 8.74 -12.83
CA VAL A 56 -10.54 8.69 -13.98
C VAL A 56 -9.12 8.52 -13.45
N ILE A 57 -8.36 7.65 -14.12
CA ILE A 57 -6.91 7.53 -13.89
C ILE A 57 -6.22 8.41 -14.92
N THR A 58 -5.34 9.29 -14.47
CA THR A 58 -4.48 10.04 -15.40
C THR A 58 -3.25 9.17 -15.68
N SER A 59 -3.05 8.85 -16.96
CA SER A 59 -1.84 8.13 -17.40
C SER A 59 -0.59 8.92 -17.05
N SER A 60 0.46 8.20 -16.66
CA SER A 60 1.77 8.79 -16.41
C SER A 60 2.36 9.34 -17.72
N VAL A 61 2.39 10.64 -17.87
CA VAL A 61 3.19 11.28 -18.92
C VAL A 61 4.59 11.49 -18.36
N SER A 62 5.52 10.68 -18.82
CA SER A 62 6.99 10.67 -18.67
C SER A 62 7.67 11.05 -17.34
N SER A 63 7.06 11.74 -16.40
CA SER A 63 7.69 12.08 -15.11
C SER A 63 6.70 12.33 -13.96
N ILE A 64 5.39 12.29 -14.25
CA ILE A 64 4.35 12.52 -13.25
C ILE A 64 3.75 11.16 -12.88
N PRO A 65 3.75 10.77 -11.59
CA PRO A 65 3.13 9.52 -11.17
C PRO A 65 1.63 9.53 -11.51
N PRO A 66 1.04 8.40 -11.86
CA PRO A 66 -0.37 8.31 -12.18
C PRO A 66 -1.21 8.77 -10.98
N ARG A 67 -2.27 9.49 -11.26
CA ARG A 67 -3.18 10.02 -10.25
C ARG A 67 -4.61 9.57 -10.55
N VAL A 68 -5.39 9.43 -9.51
CA VAL A 68 -6.84 9.26 -9.61
C VAL A 68 -7.52 10.60 -9.41
N LEU A 69 -8.37 10.95 -10.36
CA LEU A 69 -9.33 12.03 -10.22
C LEU A 69 -10.66 11.42 -9.83
N SER A 70 -11.25 11.87 -8.75
CA SER A 70 -12.57 11.44 -8.29
C SER A 70 -13.51 12.63 -8.17
N VAL A 71 -14.75 12.43 -8.55
CA VAL A 71 -15.84 13.41 -8.39
C VAL A 71 -16.99 12.79 -7.63
N SER A 72 -17.73 13.63 -6.92
CA SER A 72 -18.85 13.23 -6.09
C SER A 72 -19.98 14.26 -6.15
N ALA A 73 -21.13 13.88 -5.64
CA ALA A 73 -22.26 14.78 -5.43
C ALA A 73 -22.01 15.87 -4.37
N ASP A 74 -20.88 15.81 -3.65
CA ASP A 74 -20.42 16.85 -2.73
C ASP A 74 -19.81 18.08 -3.43
N TYR A 75 -19.93 18.14 -4.78
CA TYR A 75 -19.39 19.19 -5.65
C TYR A 75 -17.86 19.35 -5.60
N LYS A 76 -17.15 18.36 -5.10
CA LYS A 76 -15.68 18.36 -5.04
C LYS A 76 -15.09 17.46 -6.13
N LEU A 77 -13.96 17.90 -6.68
CA LEU A 77 -13.06 17.08 -7.49
C LEU A 77 -11.78 16.88 -6.66
N VAL A 78 -11.44 15.63 -6.39
CA VAL A 78 -10.27 15.29 -5.57
C VAL A 78 -9.25 14.54 -6.41
N THR A 79 -7.99 14.90 -6.25
CA THR A 79 -6.85 14.21 -6.89
C THR A 79 -6.10 13.40 -5.84
N THR A 80 -6.03 12.10 -6.04
CA THR A 80 -5.29 11.18 -5.16
C THR A 80 -4.10 10.58 -5.91
N SER A 81 -2.90 10.66 -5.33
CA SER A 81 -1.72 10.02 -5.92
C SER A 81 -1.78 8.50 -5.75
N LEU A 82 -1.53 7.76 -6.85
CA LEU A 82 -1.38 6.32 -6.87
C LEU A 82 0.06 5.93 -6.48
N THR A 83 0.53 6.35 -5.30
CA THR A 83 1.76 5.76 -4.79
C THR A 83 1.42 4.39 -4.21
N PRO A 84 1.92 3.29 -4.81
CA PRO A 84 1.82 2.00 -4.16
C PRO A 84 2.53 2.15 -2.82
N THR A 85 1.80 2.05 -1.74
CA THR A 85 2.43 1.88 -0.44
C THR A 85 3.16 0.57 -0.52
N THR A 86 4.47 0.62 -0.79
CA THR A 86 5.33 -0.55 -0.63
C THR A 86 5.10 -0.98 0.81
N ARG A 87 4.28 -2.02 0.99
CA ARG A 87 4.29 -2.76 2.24
C ARG A 87 5.71 -3.29 2.36
N VAL A 88 6.57 -2.52 3.03
CA VAL A 88 7.75 -3.10 3.66
C VAL A 88 7.13 -4.14 4.58
N THR A 89 7.14 -5.38 4.11
CA THR A 89 6.53 -6.49 4.82
C THR A 89 7.20 -6.48 6.17
N MET A 90 6.44 -6.31 7.26
CA MET A 90 6.96 -6.34 8.64
C MET A 90 7.88 -7.54 8.85
N ALA A 91 7.66 -8.64 8.09
CA ALA A 91 8.55 -9.78 7.99
C ALA A 91 10.00 -9.39 7.61
N ARG A 92 10.23 -8.44 6.69
CA ARG A 92 11.60 -7.99 6.34
C ARG A 92 12.25 -7.22 7.49
N VAL A 93 11.48 -6.43 8.22
CA VAL A 93 11.96 -5.70 9.39
C VAL A 93 12.32 -6.67 10.51
N TYR A 94 11.49 -7.68 10.77
CA TYR A 94 11.79 -8.71 11.79
C TYR A 94 13.02 -9.55 11.43
N VAL A 95 13.19 -9.92 10.16
CA VAL A 95 14.39 -10.64 9.69
C VAL A 95 15.64 -9.80 9.88
N LEU A 96 15.58 -8.50 9.59
CA LEU A 96 16.70 -7.59 9.78
C LEU A 96 17.09 -7.44 11.26
N ILE A 97 16.10 -7.28 12.13
CA ILE A 97 16.30 -7.20 13.58
C ILE A 97 16.90 -8.51 14.11
N ALA A 98 16.40 -9.67 13.67
CA ALA A 98 16.93 -10.97 14.08
C ALA A 98 18.39 -11.17 13.63
N LEU A 99 18.74 -10.75 12.40
CA LEU A 99 20.12 -10.79 11.90
C LEU A 99 21.05 -9.91 12.71
N ILE A 100 20.65 -8.68 13.05
CA ILE A 100 21.43 -7.75 13.87
C ILE A 100 21.65 -8.33 15.27
N ALA A 101 20.59 -8.88 15.89
CA ALA A 101 20.68 -9.50 17.21
C ALA A 101 21.62 -10.72 17.20
N PHE A 102 21.59 -11.54 16.14
CA PHE A 102 22.48 -12.68 15.99
C PHE A 102 23.95 -12.25 15.84
N LEU A 103 24.22 -11.22 15.04
CA LEU A 103 25.56 -10.67 14.85
C LEU A 103 26.12 -10.08 16.16
N LEU A 104 25.32 -9.33 16.90
CA LEU A 104 25.72 -8.77 18.19
C LEU A 104 26.04 -9.89 19.20
N ARG A 105 25.23 -10.94 19.26
CA ARG A 105 25.46 -12.09 20.13
C ARG A 105 26.76 -12.81 19.77
N SER A 106 27.03 -13.00 18.48
CA SER A 106 28.25 -13.62 17.97
C SER A 106 29.49 -12.79 18.35
N LEU A 107 29.45 -11.47 18.19
CA LEU A 107 30.51 -10.56 18.57
C LEU A 107 30.79 -10.59 20.09
N LEU A 108 29.73 -10.54 20.90
CA LEU A 108 29.87 -10.63 22.36
C LEU A 108 30.47 -11.97 22.80
N TYR A 109 30.07 -13.07 22.14
CA TYR A 109 30.62 -14.38 22.44
C TYR A 109 32.12 -14.46 22.11
N THR A 110 32.52 -13.98 20.93
CA THR A 110 33.94 -13.95 20.52
C THR A 110 34.77 -13.04 21.42
N TYR A 111 34.22 -11.93 21.90
CA TYR A 111 34.86 -11.04 22.83
C TYR A 111 35.04 -11.70 24.22
N ALA A 112 34.01 -12.34 24.71
CA ALA A 112 34.04 -13.05 25.99
C ALA A 112 35.02 -14.23 25.99
N VAL A 113 35.11 -14.99 24.87
CA VAL A 113 36.09 -16.08 24.71
C VAL A 113 37.52 -15.52 24.68
N ARG A 114 37.78 -14.44 23.97
CA ARG A 114 39.10 -13.76 23.95
C ARG A 114 39.49 -13.23 25.31
N TYR A 115 38.56 -12.66 26.06
CA TYR A 115 38.82 -12.12 27.40
C TYR A 115 39.17 -13.25 28.40
N ARG A 116 38.50 -14.42 28.30
CA ARG A 116 38.84 -15.59 29.14
C ARG A 116 40.22 -16.17 28.81
N LEU A 117 40.65 -16.14 27.55
CA LEU A 117 41.99 -16.60 27.15
C LEU A 117 43.10 -15.63 27.57
N TRP A 118 42.80 -14.39 27.86
CA TRP A 118 43.76 -13.36 28.27
C TRP A 118 43.88 -13.23 29.81
N CYS A 119 42.84 -13.58 30.56
CA CYS A 119 42.81 -13.52 32.04
C CYS A 119 43.10 -14.89 32.71
N GLY A 120 43.40 -15.91 31.95
CA GLY A 120 43.85 -17.22 32.39
C GLY A 120 45.35 -17.41 32.11
#